data_d3091236f876e656e6ba817e256263b0
#
_entry.id   d3091236f876e656e6ba817e256263b0
#
_cell.length_a   1.000
_cell.length_b   1.000
_cell.length_c   1.000
_cell.angle_alpha   90.00
_cell.angle_beta   90.00
_cell.angle_gamma   90.00
#
_symmetry.space_group_name_H-M   'P 1'
#
loop_
_entity.id
_entity.type
_entity.pdbx_description
1 polymer ?
#
loop_
_entity_poly.entity_id
_entity_poly.type
_entity_poly.pdbx_seq_one_letter_code
_entity_poly.pdbx_strand_id
1 'polypeptide(L)'
;KYIIKLNNRKILNGILESVGIINKNENSNSSNLSDMVLRSIDKIDRLGLQGIKDLLGVGRRDDSGDFTTGANLKEEQINHIMQFVTMKYDNNTKTLKHIETLVGNSSVGKQGINELQQILELSETAGFFEDRIRVSPATVRGLGYYTGSVFEAELTEKIQNEDGTITEIGSVAGGGRYDDL
;
A
#
# COMPACT_ATOMS: atom_id res chain seq x y z
N LYS A 1 -14.67 0.98 -18.03
CA LYS A 1 -14.78 0.23 -16.75
C LYS A 1 -13.79 0.80 -15.74
N TYR A 2 -14.11 0.66 -14.42
CA TYR A 2 -13.25 1.15 -13.34
C TYR A 2 -13.22 0.15 -12.19
N ILE A 3 -12.19 0.29 -11.34
CA ILE A 3 -12.07 -0.38 -10.05
C ILE A 3 -11.64 0.62 -8.99
N ILE A 4 -12.18 0.51 -7.79
CA ILE A 4 -11.74 1.25 -6.61
C ILE A 4 -10.83 0.34 -5.80
N LYS A 5 -9.57 0.71 -5.69
CA LYS A 5 -8.58 0.04 -4.84
C LYS A 5 -8.63 0.65 -3.45
N LEU A 6 -8.73 -0.17 -2.42
CA LEU A 6 -8.79 0.25 -1.02
C LEU A 6 -7.59 -0.23 -0.25
N ASN A 7 -7.10 0.60 0.66
CA ASN A 7 -6.17 0.23 1.71
C ASN A 7 -6.46 1.07 2.97
N ASN A 8 -5.68 0.89 4.02
CA ASN A 8 -5.81 1.65 5.25
C ASN A 8 -4.44 1.98 5.83
N ARG A 9 -4.21 3.24 6.20
CA ARG A 9 -2.96 3.70 6.81
C ARG A 9 -2.60 2.91 8.07
N LYS A 10 -3.60 2.53 8.87
CA LYS A 10 -3.42 1.72 10.08
C LYS A 10 -2.87 0.33 9.79
N ILE A 11 -3.24 -0.27 8.65
CA ILE A 11 -2.66 -1.55 8.20
C ILE A 11 -1.17 -1.36 7.89
N LEU A 12 -0.82 -0.32 7.13
CA LEU A 12 0.58 -0.01 6.83
C LEU A 12 1.41 0.17 8.10
N ASN A 13 0.89 0.95 9.07
CA ASN A 13 1.53 1.11 10.36
C ASN A 13 1.66 -0.24 11.11
N GLY A 14 0.63 -1.09 11.04
CA GLY A 14 0.64 -2.44 11.63
C GLY A 14 1.71 -3.34 11.05
N ILE A 15 1.94 -3.29 9.73
CA ILE A 15 3.04 -4.00 9.08
C ILE A 15 4.40 -3.47 9.59
N LEU A 16 4.56 -2.16 9.71
CA LEU A 16 5.80 -1.56 10.21
C LEU A 16 6.04 -1.88 11.71
N GLU A 17 4.97 -1.96 12.52
CA GLU A 17 5.06 -2.45 13.90
C GLU A 17 5.49 -3.93 13.96
N SER A 18 4.92 -4.79 13.10
CA SER A 18 5.21 -6.22 13.10
C SER A 18 6.67 -6.55 12.78
N VAL A 19 7.34 -5.67 12.02
CA VAL A 19 8.78 -5.80 11.69
C VAL A 19 9.68 -4.93 12.57
N GLY A 20 9.13 -4.28 13.61
CA GLY A 20 9.89 -3.50 14.59
C GLY A 20 10.44 -2.17 14.08
N ILE A 21 9.87 -1.61 13.00
CA ILE A 21 10.24 -0.28 12.49
C ILE A 21 9.54 0.83 13.29
N ILE A 22 8.28 0.59 13.70
CA ILE A 22 7.54 1.48 14.60
C ILE A 22 7.52 0.85 15.97
N ASN A 23 8.06 1.56 16.98
CA ASN A 23 7.99 1.18 18.39
C ASN A 23 7.05 2.12 19.12
N LYS A 24 6.14 1.58 19.94
CA LYS A 24 5.16 2.36 20.73
C LYS A 24 5.79 3.35 21.72
N ASN A 25 7.09 3.19 22.01
CA ASN A 25 7.80 3.93 23.06
C ASN A 25 8.91 4.87 22.55
N GLU A 26 9.13 5.00 21.24
CA GLU A 26 10.21 5.81 20.69
C GLU A 26 9.69 6.99 19.86
N ASN A 27 10.00 8.19 20.31
CA ASN A 27 9.70 9.46 19.67
C ASN A 27 10.83 9.88 18.74
N SER A 28 10.55 10.21 17.51
CA SER A 28 11.32 10.92 16.46
C SER A 28 12.16 10.11 15.47
N ASN A 29 12.98 9.13 15.85
CA ASN A 29 13.78 8.39 14.83
C ASN A 29 12.96 7.33 14.10
N SER A 30 11.94 6.75 14.73
CA SER A 30 11.04 5.78 14.09
C SER A 30 10.14 6.43 13.04
N SER A 31 9.78 7.71 13.17
CA SER A 31 8.98 8.43 12.18
C SER A 31 9.74 8.60 10.85
N ASN A 32 11.03 8.96 10.89
CA ASN A 32 11.83 9.12 9.69
C ASN A 32 12.02 7.81 8.91
N LEU A 33 12.26 6.69 9.62
CA LEU A 33 12.43 5.39 8.99
C LEU A 33 11.12 4.87 8.41
N SER A 34 10.01 4.99 9.14
CA SER A 34 8.69 4.60 8.65
C SER A 34 8.29 5.38 7.40
N ASP A 35 8.53 6.70 7.38
CA ASP A 35 8.26 7.54 6.23
C ASP A 35 9.13 7.16 5.02
N MET A 36 10.40 6.84 5.23
CA MET A 36 11.29 6.38 4.17
C MET A 36 10.79 5.07 3.55
N VAL A 37 10.38 4.10 4.38
CA VAL A 37 9.84 2.82 3.92
C VAL A 37 8.56 3.03 3.12
N LEU A 38 7.62 3.82 3.64
CA LEU A 38 6.35 4.07 2.97
C LEU A 38 6.52 4.83 1.64
N ARG A 39 7.40 5.84 1.60
CA ARG A 39 7.75 6.55 0.36
C ARG A 39 8.45 5.64 -0.65
N SER A 40 9.14 4.60 -0.19
CA SER A 40 9.70 3.60 -1.08
C SER A 40 8.60 2.75 -1.71
N ILE A 41 7.65 2.26 -0.91
CA ILE A 41 6.51 1.46 -1.39
C ILE A 41 5.65 2.26 -2.39
N ASP A 42 5.40 3.55 -2.14
CA ASP A 42 4.64 4.44 -3.03
C ASP A 42 5.22 4.55 -4.45
N LYS A 43 6.49 4.23 -4.61
CA LYS A 43 7.16 4.25 -5.92
C LYS A 43 7.04 2.95 -6.71
N ILE A 44 6.24 1.97 -6.25
CA ILE A 44 6.19 0.63 -6.84
C ILE A 44 5.82 0.64 -8.32
N ASP A 45 4.87 1.48 -8.72
CA ASP A 45 4.41 1.59 -10.10
C ASP A 45 5.51 2.13 -11.04
N ARG A 46 6.41 2.97 -10.51
CA ARG A 46 7.50 3.59 -11.26
C ARG A 46 8.78 2.75 -11.26
N LEU A 47 9.15 2.17 -10.13
CA LEU A 47 10.44 1.50 -9.92
C LEU A 47 10.36 -0.02 -10.00
N GLY A 48 9.15 -0.58 -10.01
CA GLY A 48 8.92 -2.01 -9.94
C GLY A 48 9.37 -2.64 -8.61
N LEU A 49 9.19 -3.95 -8.50
CA LEU A 49 9.46 -4.69 -7.25
C LEU A 49 10.94 -4.66 -6.86
N GLN A 50 11.85 -4.76 -7.83
CA GLN A 50 13.29 -4.75 -7.53
C GLN A 50 13.74 -3.38 -7.02
N GLY A 51 13.27 -2.29 -7.65
CA GLY A 51 13.61 -0.94 -7.20
C GLY A 51 13.10 -0.62 -5.79
N ILE A 52 11.93 -1.18 -5.40
CA ILE A 52 11.44 -1.07 -4.02
C ILE A 52 12.32 -1.88 -3.06
N LYS A 53 12.66 -3.12 -3.41
CA LYS A 53 13.54 -3.96 -2.59
C LYS A 53 14.90 -3.28 -2.35
N ASP A 54 15.47 -2.65 -3.36
CA ASP A 54 16.73 -1.90 -3.25
C ASP A 54 16.59 -0.69 -2.32
N LEU A 55 15.48 0.07 -2.41
CA LEU A 55 15.22 1.22 -1.53
C LEU A 55 14.88 0.81 -0.09
N LEU A 56 14.31 -0.35 0.13
CA LEU A 56 14.14 -0.91 1.48
C LEU A 56 15.48 -1.38 2.06
N GLY A 57 16.42 -1.83 1.20
CA GLY A 57 17.78 -2.20 1.55
C GLY A 57 18.74 -1.01 1.61
N VAL A 58 19.91 -1.17 1.02
CA VAL A 58 21.00 -0.18 1.06
C VAL A 58 20.73 1.05 0.16
N GLY A 59 19.88 0.92 -0.83
CA GLY A 59 19.58 1.96 -1.82
C GLY A 59 19.84 1.51 -3.25
N ARG A 60 19.66 2.45 -4.20
CA ARG A 60 19.84 2.17 -5.63
C ARG A 60 20.46 3.34 -6.37
N ARG A 61 21.13 3.05 -7.50
CA ARG A 61 21.48 4.05 -8.50
C ARG A 61 20.36 4.14 -9.53
N ASP A 62 20.06 5.35 -9.97
CA ASP A 62 19.18 5.58 -11.10
C ASP A 62 19.96 5.56 -12.43
N ASP A 63 19.23 5.78 -13.53
CA ASP A 63 19.81 5.75 -14.89
C ASP A 63 20.80 6.92 -15.14
N SER A 64 20.73 7.99 -14.35
CA SER A 64 21.69 9.11 -14.38
C SER A 64 22.97 8.82 -13.58
N GLY A 65 22.99 7.74 -12.80
CA GLY A 65 24.08 7.34 -11.93
C GLY A 65 23.98 7.88 -10.51
N ASP A 66 22.97 8.68 -10.20
CA ASP A 66 22.75 9.23 -8.87
C ASP A 66 22.31 8.13 -7.88
N PHE A 67 22.90 8.16 -6.68
CA PHE A 67 22.61 7.18 -5.65
C PHE A 67 21.56 7.70 -4.67
N THR A 68 20.44 6.96 -4.57
CA THR A 68 19.43 7.17 -3.53
C THR A 68 19.65 6.19 -2.40
N THR A 69 19.96 6.71 -1.21
CA THR A 69 20.13 5.91 0.01
C THR A 69 18.81 5.22 0.39
N GLY A 70 18.88 3.94 0.73
CA GLY A 70 17.73 3.16 1.16
C GLY A 70 17.50 3.19 2.68
N ALA A 71 16.47 2.47 3.12
CA ALA A 71 16.07 2.35 4.52
C ALA A 71 17.01 1.45 5.35
N ASN A 72 17.93 0.75 4.70
CA ASN A 72 18.90 -0.18 5.29
C ASN A 72 18.27 -1.24 6.23
N LEU A 73 17.11 -1.75 5.83
CA LEU A 73 16.39 -2.78 6.57
C LEU A 73 17.10 -4.15 6.45
N LYS A 74 16.89 -5.00 7.44
CA LYS A 74 17.31 -6.40 7.39
C LYS A 74 16.50 -7.17 6.34
N GLU A 75 17.08 -8.23 5.79
CA GLU A 75 16.43 -9.03 4.75
C GLU A 75 15.06 -9.60 5.19
N GLU A 76 14.94 -10.04 6.45
CA GLU A 76 13.68 -10.52 7.01
C GLU A 76 12.58 -9.46 7.00
N GLN A 77 12.93 -8.21 7.37
CA GLN A 77 12.01 -7.07 7.35
C GLN A 77 11.58 -6.74 5.91
N ILE A 78 12.55 -6.72 4.98
CA ILE A 78 12.28 -6.49 3.55
C ILE A 78 11.33 -7.56 3.02
N ASN A 79 11.62 -8.84 3.27
CA ASN A 79 10.80 -9.95 2.80
C ASN A 79 9.36 -9.87 3.34
N HIS A 80 9.18 -9.50 4.62
CA HIS A 80 7.86 -9.34 5.22
C HIS A 80 7.06 -8.19 4.56
N ILE A 81 7.70 -7.03 4.34
CA ILE A 81 7.08 -5.89 3.65
C ILE A 81 6.76 -6.27 2.20
N MET A 82 7.67 -6.95 1.51
CA MET A 82 7.46 -7.38 0.13
C MET A 82 6.30 -8.39 0.01
N GLN A 83 6.16 -9.32 0.97
CA GLN A 83 4.98 -10.21 1.01
C GLN A 83 3.67 -9.42 1.08
N PHE A 84 3.63 -8.34 1.86
CA PHE A 84 2.46 -7.48 1.95
C PHE A 84 2.18 -6.76 0.62
N VAL A 85 3.16 -6.07 0.04
CA VAL A 85 2.93 -5.22 -1.15
C VAL A 85 2.73 -6.01 -2.44
N THR A 86 3.24 -7.25 -2.50
CA THR A 86 3.15 -8.09 -3.71
C THR A 86 1.96 -9.05 -3.70
N MET A 87 1.23 -9.14 -2.57
CA MET A 87 0.11 -10.08 -2.50
C MET A 87 -0.96 -9.74 -3.52
N LYS A 88 -1.45 -10.77 -4.21
CA LYS A 88 -2.55 -10.68 -5.17
C LYS A 88 -3.50 -11.83 -4.92
N TYR A 89 -4.72 -11.49 -4.54
CA TYR A 89 -5.81 -12.45 -4.40
C TYR A 89 -7.01 -11.95 -5.19
N ASP A 90 -7.78 -12.89 -5.72
CA ASP A 90 -9.00 -12.57 -6.48
C ASP A 90 -10.18 -12.24 -5.55
N ASN A 91 -9.96 -12.30 -4.22
CA ASN A 91 -11.01 -12.20 -3.22
C ASN A 91 -10.58 -11.33 -2.05
N ASN A 92 -11.40 -10.32 -1.69
CA ASN A 92 -11.13 -9.37 -0.60
C ASN A 92 -10.99 -10.08 0.75
N THR A 93 -11.80 -11.09 1.01
CA THR A 93 -11.76 -11.86 2.28
C THR A 93 -10.41 -12.57 2.44
N LYS A 94 -9.90 -13.21 1.38
CA LYS A 94 -8.59 -13.87 1.40
C LYS A 94 -7.46 -12.86 1.58
N THR A 95 -7.56 -11.69 0.91
CA THR A 95 -6.60 -10.60 1.06
C THR A 95 -6.55 -10.13 2.51
N LEU A 96 -7.69 -9.81 3.13
CA LEU A 96 -7.76 -9.35 4.52
C LEU A 96 -7.24 -10.39 5.51
N LYS A 97 -7.58 -11.67 5.31
CA LYS A 97 -7.09 -12.76 6.17
C LYS A 97 -5.56 -12.90 6.11
N HIS A 98 -4.97 -12.71 4.93
CA HIS A 98 -3.52 -12.75 4.80
C HIS A 98 -2.86 -11.51 5.42
N ILE A 99 -3.44 -10.32 5.23
CA ILE A 99 -3.02 -9.10 5.90
C ILE A 99 -3.05 -9.29 7.43
N GLU A 100 -4.10 -9.91 7.97
CA GLU A 100 -4.22 -10.20 9.40
C GLU A 100 -3.05 -11.06 9.91
N THR A 101 -2.63 -12.04 9.13
CA THR A 101 -1.43 -12.84 9.46
C THR A 101 -0.16 -11.98 9.52
N LEU A 102 0.01 -11.05 8.56
CA LEU A 102 1.20 -10.19 8.46
C LEU A 102 1.25 -9.10 9.52
N VAL A 103 0.12 -8.48 9.88
CA VAL A 103 0.09 -7.48 10.97
C VAL A 103 0.26 -8.11 12.36
N GLY A 104 0.06 -9.42 12.49
CA GLY A 104 0.28 -10.18 13.71
C GLY A 104 -0.46 -9.63 14.93
N ASN A 105 0.26 -9.21 15.96
CA ASN A 105 -0.33 -8.68 17.20
C ASN A 105 -0.52 -7.16 17.20
N SER A 106 -0.30 -6.47 16.09
CA SER A 106 -0.51 -5.02 16.00
C SER A 106 -1.99 -4.66 16.20
N SER A 107 -2.30 -3.92 17.25
CA SER A 107 -3.67 -3.44 17.50
C SER A 107 -4.12 -2.42 16.47
N VAL A 108 -3.21 -1.55 16.03
CA VAL A 108 -3.51 -0.55 15.00
C VAL A 108 -3.74 -1.21 13.64
N GLY A 109 -2.96 -2.23 13.29
CA GLY A 109 -3.17 -3.01 12.06
C GLY A 109 -4.52 -3.72 12.04
N LYS A 110 -4.91 -4.36 13.15
CA LYS A 110 -6.23 -5.00 13.31
C LYS A 110 -7.38 -4.00 13.21
N GLN A 111 -7.22 -2.80 13.78
CA GLN A 111 -8.21 -1.74 13.64
C GLN A 111 -8.40 -1.34 12.17
N GLY A 112 -7.30 -1.20 11.41
CA GLY A 112 -7.36 -0.91 9.98
C GLY A 112 -8.06 -1.99 9.16
N ILE A 113 -7.86 -3.28 9.51
CA ILE A 113 -8.57 -4.40 8.90
C ILE A 113 -10.07 -4.31 9.15
N ASN A 114 -10.48 -4.07 10.41
CA ASN A 114 -11.89 -3.92 10.76
C ASN A 114 -12.56 -2.76 10.01
N GLU A 115 -11.86 -1.63 9.85
CA GLU A 115 -12.37 -0.50 9.06
C GLU A 115 -12.59 -0.87 7.60
N LEU A 116 -11.67 -1.61 6.97
CA LEU A 116 -11.85 -2.08 5.60
C LEU A 116 -12.99 -3.10 5.49
N GLN A 117 -13.14 -4.00 6.45
CA GLN A 117 -14.27 -4.96 6.47
C GLN A 117 -15.61 -4.23 6.49
N GLN A 118 -15.77 -3.20 7.34
CA GLN A 118 -16.98 -2.39 7.40
C GLN A 118 -17.26 -1.67 6.08
N ILE A 119 -16.22 -1.11 5.42
CA ILE A 119 -16.37 -0.47 4.11
C ILE A 119 -16.85 -1.48 3.07
N LEU A 120 -16.28 -2.68 3.05
CA LEU A 120 -16.66 -3.73 2.10
C LEU A 120 -18.11 -4.18 2.32
N GLU A 121 -18.52 -4.42 3.57
CA GLU A 121 -19.90 -4.83 3.93
C GLU A 121 -20.92 -3.75 3.50
N LEU A 122 -20.63 -2.48 3.76
CA LEU A 122 -21.48 -1.36 3.33
C LEU A 122 -21.54 -1.25 1.80
N SER A 123 -20.40 -1.46 1.12
CA SER A 123 -20.33 -1.42 -0.34
C SER A 123 -21.13 -2.54 -0.97
N GLU A 124 -21.02 -3.76 -0.47
CA GLU A 124 -21.81 -4.92 -0.92
C GLU A 124 -23.30 -4.69 -0.72
N THR A 125 -23.71 -4.12 0.43
CA THR A 125 -25.09 -3.73 0.70
C THR A 125 -25.61 -2.72 -0.31
N ALA A 126 -24.73 -1.81 -0.79
CA ALA A 126 -25.04 -0.84 -1.83
C ALA A 126 -24.95 -1.40 -3.26
N GLY A 127 -24.66 -2.69 -3.43
CA GLY A 127 -24.55 -3.38 -4.72
C GLY A 127 -23.20 -3.26 -5.42
N PHE A 128 -22.15 -2.85 -4.71
CA PHE A 128 -20.79 -2.79 -5.23
C PHE A 128 -19.96 -3.96 -4.69
N PHE A 129 -19.58 -4.86 -5.57
CA PHE A 129 -18.86 -6.09 -5.25
C PHE A 129 -17.37 -6.02 -5.67
N GLU A 130 -16.66 -7.12 -5.56
CA GLU A 130 -15.22 -7.25 -5.82
C GLU A 130 -14.78 -6.88 -7.24
N ASP A 131 -15.70 -6.90 -8.21
CA ASP A 131 -15.46 -6.41 -9.57
C ASP A 131 -15.35 -4.88 -9.64
N ARG A 132 -15.78 -4.16 -8.59
CA ARG A 132 -15.75 -2.70 -8.46
C ARG A 132 -14.89 -2.21 -7.33
N ILE A 133 -14.83 -2.93 -6.21
CA ILE A 133 -14.11 -2.51 -5.00
C ILE A 133 -13.19 -3.63 -4.55
N ARG A 134 -11.90 -3.35 -4.46
CA ARG A 134 -10.88 -4.33 -4.17
C ARG A 134 -9.87 -3.84 -3.14
N VAL A 135 -9.57 -4.65 -2.13
CA VAL A 135 -8.45 -4.39 -1.22
C VAL A 135 -7.14 -4.54 -1.98
N SER A 136 -6.31 -3.53 -1.91
CA SER A 136 -5.03 -3.46 -2.62
C SER A 136 -3.90 -2.99 -1.68
N PRO A 137 -3.09 -3.90 -1.15
CA PRO A 137 -1.98 -3.56 -0.26
C PRO A 137 -0.96 -2.59 -0.87
N ALA A 138 -0.79 -2.62 -2.19
CA ALA A 138 0.10 -1.71 -2.91
C ALA A 138 -0.43 -0.26 -3.00
N THR A 139 -1.72 -0.03 -2.68
CA THR A 139 -2.27 1.34 -2.68
C THR A 139 -1.80 2.09 -1.44
N VAL A 140 -0.74 2.89 -1.62
CA VAL A 140 -0.11 3.68 -0.56
C VAL A 140 -0.15 5.14 -0.98
N ARG A 141 -1.16 5.88 -0.53
CA ARG A 141 -1.37 7.28 -0.93
C ARG A 141 -1.48 8.19 0.29
N GLY A 142 -1.16 9.49 0.09
CA GLY A 142 -1.35 10.52 1.10
C GLY A 142 -0.54 10.30 2.37
N LEU A 143 0.72 9.90 2.24
CA LEU A 143 1.60 9.47 3.32
C LEU A 143 1.77 10.48 4.47
N GLY A 144 1.61 11.77 4.18
CA GLY A 144 1.81 12.81 5.19
C GLY A 144 0.54 13.32 5.84
N TYR A 145 -0.66 12.86 5.44
CA TYR A 145 -1.92 13.47 5.88
C TYR A 145 -3.10 12.52 6.06
N TYR A 146 -3.18 11.37 5.35
CA TYR A 146 -4.24 10.39 5.61
C TYR A 146 -3.91 9.53 6.82
N THR A 147 -4.90 9.33 7.68
CA THR A 147 -4.76 8.61 8.96
C THR A 147 -5.55 7.29 9.00
N GLY A 148 -6.49 7.12 8.08
CA GLY A 148 -7.36 5.95 8.01
C GLY A 148 -7.40 5.32 6.63
N SER A 149 -8.59 5.03 6.14
CA SER A 149 -8.82 4.42 4.84
C SER A 149 -8.34 5.31 3.71
N VAL A 150 -7.71 4.70 2.71
CA VAL A 150 -7.25 5.34 1.47
C VAL A 150 -7.83 4.60 0.28
N PHE A 151 -8.10 5.31 -0.80
CA PHE A 151 -8.63 4.73 -2.02
C PHE A 151 -8.01 5.34 -3.27
N GLU A 152 -8.07 4.57 -4.33
CA GLU A 152 -7.64 4.94 -5.66
C GLU A 152 -8.63 4.42 -6.69
N ALA A 153 -9.11 5.28 -7.55
CA ALA A 153 -9.93 4.90 -8.69
C ALA A 153 -9.05 4.69 -9.92
N GLU A 154 -9.11 3.51 -10.50
CA GLU A 154 -8.35 3.13 -11.68
C GLU A 154 -9.29 2.77 -12.82
N LEU A 155 -9.01 3.27 -14.01
CA LEU A 155 -9.68 2.82 -15.23
C LEU A 155 -9.03 1.52 -15.71
N THR A 156 -9.86 0.48 -15.85
CA THR A 156 -9.44 -0.84 -16.29
C THR A 156 -9.60 -1.04 -17.80
N GLU A 157 -10.08 -0.01 -18.50
CA GLU A 157 -10.29 -0.05 -19.93
C GLU A 157 -8.99 0.29 -20.66
N LYS A 158 -8.64 -0.56 -21.62
CA LYS A 158 -7.50 -0.36 -22.48
C LYS A 158 -7.98 0.35 -23.74
N ILE A 159 -7.33 1.44 -24.09
CA ILE A 159 -7.63 2.20 -25.30
C ILE A 159 -6.67 1.75 -26.40
N GLN A 160 -7.23 1.26 -27.49
CA GLN A 160 -6.45 0.99 -28.70
C GLN A 160 -6.35 2.29 -29.51
N ASN A 161 -5.12 2.77 -29.71
CA ASN A 161 -4.83 3.94 -30.51
C ASN A 161 -4.91 3.61 -32.01
N GLU A 162 -4.96 4.64 -32.86
CA GLU A 162 -5.01 4.49 -34.31
C GLU A 162 -3.77 3.79 -34.90
N ASP A 163 -2.61 3.89 -34.21
CA ASP A 163 -1.36 3.24 -34.57
C ASP A 163 -1.26 1.77 -34.10
N GLY A 164 -2.33 1.24 -33.48
CA GLY A 164 -2.40 -0.12 -32.94
C GLY A 164 -1.78 -0.29 -31.55
N THR A 165 -1.22 0.76 -30.97
CA THR A 165 -0.70 0.72 -29.59
C THR A 165 -1.83 0.69 -28.56
N ILE A 166 -1.57 0.10 -27.38
CA ILE A 166 -2.54 0.05 -26.29
C ILE A 166 -2.11 1.04 -25.20
N THR A 167 -3.01 1.97 -24.86
CA THR A 167 -2.85 2.88 -23.74
C THR A 167 -3.69 2.43 -22.58
N GLU A 168 -3.06 2.27 -21.41
CA GLU A 168 -3.71 2.08 -20.12
C GLU A 168 -3.73 3.43 -19.39
N ILE A 169 -4.93 3.92 -19.02
CA ILE A 169 -5.07 5.23 -18.34
C ILE A 169 -4.61 5.13 -16.89
N GLY A 170 -4.87 3.98 -16.24
CA GLY A 170 -4.48 3.75 -14.85
C GLY A 170 -5.30 4.58 -13.86
N SER A 171 -4.64 5.13 -12.85
CA SER A 171 -5.25 5.90 -11.76
C SER A 171 -5.75 7.26 -12.23
N VAL A 172 -7.03 7.56 -11.94
CA VAL A 172 -7.70 8.81 -12.32
C VAL A 172 -8.16 9.64 -11.12
N ALA A 173 -8.25 9.04 -9.94
CA ALA A 173 -8.60 9.72 -8.70
C ALA A 173 -8.03 8.98 -7.49
N GLY A 174 -7.83 9.70 -6.41
CA GLY A 174 -7.42 9.13 -5.13
C GLY A 174 -7.86 10.00 -3.98
N GLY A 175 -7.99 9.38 -2.81
CA GLY A 175 -8.41 10.08 -1.60
C GLY A 175 -8.18 9.24 -0.36
N GLY A 176 -8.54 9.82 0.78
CA GLY A 176 -8.44 9.12 2.04
C GLY A 176 -9.04 9.89 3.20
N ARG A 177 -9.09 9.25 4.36
CA ARG A 177 -9.67 9.81 5.57
C ARG A 177 -8.63 10.62 6.35
N TYR A 178 -9.04 11.82 6.75
CA TYR A 178 -8.35 12.65 7.73
C TYR A 178 -9.06 12.50 9.08
N ASP A 179 -8.31 12.25 10.15
CA ASP A 179 -8.84 12.22 11.53
C ASP A 179 -8.37 13.43 12.34
N ASP A 180 -7.30 14.10 11.92
CA ASP A 180 -6.62 15.18 12.63
C ASP A 180 -6.67 16.49 11.80
N LEU A 181 -7.85 17.10 11.69
CA LEU A 181 -8.07 18.42 11.10
C LEU A 181 -8.39 19.46 12.16
#